data_a9ff7615f1811106b8647a8db4829ed4
#
_entry.id   a9ff7615f1811106b8647a8db4829ed4
#
_cell.length_a   1.000
_cell.length_b   1.000
_cell.length_c   1.000
_cell.angle_alpha   90.00
_cell.angle_beta   90.00
_cell.angle_gamma   90.00
#
_symmetry.space_group_name_H-M   'P 1'
#
loop_
_entity.id
_entity.type
_entity.pdbx_description
1 polymer ?
#
loop_
_entity_poly.entity_id
_entity_poly.type
_entity_poly.pdbx_seq_one_letter_code
_entity_poly.pdbx_strand_id
1 'polypeptide(L)'
;LKGTVCVPDEFMTCPFTYAISIGIFPFDKIPADPKKLAKIKRQTWFWGRLNFLLVTPTPRVPLTGWKKKVALTGCFVIHHTLKLFRVSSALIQRKWDEAARTAEDENTTHYASFVEPDPENWSMDKEDVFPMVRVPFEDISTMLPKEYDKLLTRGYGDYMQLPPEKDRKNHHPGALDFGKWKDVDVTKGSRQAFEDFGQKS
;
A
#
# COMPACT_ATOMS: atom_id res chain seq x y z
N LEU A 1 -0.76 -11.00 -9.18
CA LEU A 1 -0.84 -12.26 -9.95
C LEU A 1 -1.82 -12.08 -11.11
N LYS A 2 -1.32 -12.06 -12.35
CA LYS A 2 -2.15 -11.89 -13.55
C LYS A 2 -3.16 -13.06 -13.66
N GLY A 3 -4.44 -12.70 -13.86
CA GLY A 3 -5.52 -13.68 -13.97
C GLY A 3 -6.14 -14.08 -12.63
N THR A 4 -5.76 -13.46 -11.52
CA THR A 4 -6.46 -13.60 -10.24
C THR A 4 -7.39 -12.41 -10.01
N VAL A 5 -8.43 -12.61 -9.20
CA VAL A 5 -9.39 -11.58 -8.80
C VAL A 5 -9.49 -11.57 -7.30
N CYS A 6 -9.38 -10.37 -6.72
CA CYS A 6 -9.65 -10.13 -5.30
C CYS A 6 -10.38 -8.78 -5.21
N VAL A 7 -11.71 -8.84 -5.13
CA VAL A 7 -12.58 -7.65 -5.15
C VAL A 7 -13.36 -7.60 -3.86
N PRO A 8 -13.08 -6.65 -2.96
CA PRO A 8 -13.94 -6.39 -1.80
C PRO A 8 -15.35 -5.96 -2.25
N ASP A 9 -16.38 -6.36 -1.51
CA ASP A 9 -17.79 -6.08 -1.84
C ASP A 9 -18.07 -4.59 -2.05
N GLU A 10 -17.44 -3.72 -1.25
CA GLU A 10 -17.57 -2.27 -1.38
C GLU A 10 -17.00 -1.69 -2.67
N PHE A 11 -16.21 -2.46 -3.41
CA PHE A 11 -15.57 -2.06 -4.67
C PHE A 11 -16.11 -2.81 -5.89
N MET A 12 -17.15 -3.60 -5.76
CA MET A 12 -17.74 -4.36 -6.89
C MET A 12 -18.16 -3.48 -8.08
N THR A 13 -18.37 -2.19 -7.85
CA THR A 13 -18.70 -1.22 -8.90
C THR A 13 -17.49 -0.53 -9.51
N CYS A 14 -16.28 -0.85 -9.07
CA CYS A 14 -15.06 -0.26 -9.62
C CYS A 14 -14.82 -0.74 -11.06
N PRO A 15 -14.32 0.15 -11.95
CA PRO A 15 -14.10 -0.17 -13.36
C PRO A 15 -12.81 -0.99 -13.60
N PHE A 16 -12.21 -1.54 -12.58
CA PHE A 16 -10.98 -2.32 -12.67
C PHE A 16 -11.04 -3.54 -11.75
N THR A 17 -10.27 -4.55 -12.11
CA THR A 17 -10.18 -5.79 -11.34
C THR A 17 -9.01 -5.72 -10.37
N TYR A 18 -9.28 -5.92 -9.10
CA TYR A 18 -8.22 -6.14 -8.11
C TYR A 18 -7.71 -7.57 -8.21
N ALA A 19 -6.45 -7.69 -8.56
CA ALA A 19 -5.74 -8.97 -8.53
C ALA A 19 -5.00 -9.15 -7.20
N ILE A 20 -4.64 -10.38 -6.86
CA ILE A 20 -3.68 -10.66 -5.78
C ILE A 20 -2.36 -9.98 -6.14
N SER A 21 -1.86 -9.11 -5.29
CA SER A 21 -0.71 -8.26 -5.57
C SER A 21 0.24 -8.16 -4.39
N ILE A 22 1.46 -7.72 -4.68
CA ILE A 22 2.44 -7.31 -3.68
C ILE A 22 2.49 -5.78 -3.69
N GLY A 23 2.37 -5.15 -2.53
CA GLY A 23 2.58 -3.72 -2.36
C GLY A 23 4.07 -3.37 -2.40
N ILE A 24 4.43 -2.34 -3.16
CA ILE A 24 5.77 -1.76 -3.18
C ILE A 24 5.65 -0.33 -2.65
N PHE A 25 6.34 -0.06 -1.54
CA PHE A 25 6.30 1.22 -0.87
C PHE A 25 7.62 1.96 -1.09
N PRO A 26 7.61 3.13 -1.75
CA PRO A 26 8.80 3.96 -1.86
C PRO A 26 9.16 4.57 -0.50
N PHE A 27 10.44 4.76 -0.26
CA PHE A 27 10.97 5.47 0.89
C PHE A 27 11.69 6.71 0.41
N ASP A 28 11.23 7.88 0.85
CA ASP A 28 11.78 9.18 0.53
C ASP A 28 12.38 9.83 1.77
N LYS A 29 13.27 10.81 1.57
CA LYS A 29 13.92 11.52 2.68
C LYS A 29 12.92 12.30 3.54
N ILE A 30 13.09 12.22 4.85
CA ILE A 30 12.36 13.03 5.82
C ILE A 30 13.16 14.29 6.11
N PRO A 31 12.57 15.50 6.00
CA PRO A 31 13.23 16.74 6.40
C PRO A 31 13.34 16.82 7.93
N ALA A 32 14.41 17.47 8.41
CA ALA A 32 14.59 17.74 9.82
C ALA A 32 13.60 18.80 10.36
N ASP A 33 13.08 19.68 9.50
CA ASP A 33 12.09 20.70 9.87
C ASP A 33 10.68 20.08 9.98
N PRO A 34 10.07 20.07 11.19
CA PRO A 34 8.73 19.53 11.39
C PRO A 34 7.64 20.23 10.56
N LYS A 35 7.80 21.53 10.27
CA LYS A 35 6.83 22.27 9.44
C LYS A 35 6.89 21.81 7.99
N LYS A 36 8.10 21.57 7.49
CA LYS A 36 8.32 21.03 6.14
C LYS A 36 7.76 19.61 6.05
N LEU A 37 8.02 18.76 7.05
CA LEU A 37 7.45 17.41 7.13
C LEU A 37 5.92 17.44 7.12
N ALA A 38 5.29 18.26 7.95
CA ALA A 38 3.84 18.41 7.98
C ALA A 38 3.25 18.89 6.64
N LYS A 39 3.97 19.75 5.91
CA LYS A 39 3.60 20.18 4.56
C LYS A 39 3.65 19.02 3.58
N ILE A 40 4.72 18.21 3.58
CA ILE A 40 4.85 17.03 2.72
C ILE A 40 3.72 16.03 3.01
N LYS A 41 3.51 15.66 4.27
CA LYS A 41 2.41 14.77 4.70
C LYS A 41 1.05 15.24 4.19
N ARG A 42 0.75 16.53 4.30
CA ARG A 42 -0.51 17.09 3.80
C ARG A 42 -0.63 17.02 2.29
N GLN A 43 0.45 17.29 1.56
CA GLN A 43 0.44 17.28 0.10
C GLN A 43 0.34 15.84 -0.45
N THR A 44 1.12 14.90 0.08
CA THR A 44 1.07 13.49 -0.32
C THR A 44 -0.29 12.87 0.01
N TRP A 45 -0.84 13.17 1.20
CA TRP A 45 -2.19 12.76 1.56
C TRP A 45 -3.23 13.31 0.57
N PHE A 46 -3.17 14.59 0.24
CA PHE A 46 -4.10 15.24 -0.69
C PHE A 46 -4.06 14.58 -2.09
N TRP A 47 -2.88 14.45 -2.67
CA TRP A 47 -2.72 13.84 -3.99
C TRP A 47 -3.09 12.36 -3.99
N GLY A 48 -2.75 11.63 -2.94
CA GLY A 48 -3.15 10.23 -2.75
C GLY A 48 -4.68 10.08 -2.71
N ARG A 49 -5.39 10.98 -1.99
CA ARG A 49 -6.86 10.99 -1.96
C ARG A 49 -7.47 11.33 -3.31
N LEU A 50 -6.91 12.26 -4.05
CA LEU A 50 -7.36 12.56 -5.42
C LEU A 50 -7.18 11.37 -6.35
N ASN A 51 -6.03 10.67 -6.28
CA ASN A 51 -5.81 9.48 -7.08
C ASN A 51 -6.82 8.37 -6.76
N PHE A 52 -7.09 8.17 -5.48
CA PHE A 52 -8.11 7.23 -5.03
C PHE A 52 -9.51 7.60 -5.55
N LEU A 53 -9.91 8.87 -5.44
CA LEU A 53 -11.20 9.35 -5.92
C LEU A 53 -11.30 9.36 -7.45
N LEU A 54 -10.19 9.44 -8.17
CA LEU A 54 -10.19 9.33 -9.64
C LEU A 54 -10.74 7.98 -10.12
N VAL A 55 -10.57 6.92 -9.33
CA VAL A 55 -10.99 5.55 -9.67
C VAL A 55 -12.18 5.06 -8.84
N THR A 56 -12.39 5.61 -7.64
CA THR A 56 -13.43 5.17 -6.70
C THR A 56 -14.43 6.29 -6.43
N PRO A 57 -15.59 6.30 -7.12
CA PRO A 57 -16.59 7.38 -6.97
C PRO A 57 -17.29 7.38 -5.60
N THR A 58 -17.45 6.21 -4.99
CA THR A 58 -18.19 6.01 -3.73
C THR A 58 -17.37 5.21 -2.73
N PRO A 59 -16.36 5.85 -2.10
CA PRO A 59 -15.50 5.15 -1.15
C PRO A 59 -16.25 4.76 0.14
N ARG A 60 -15.74 3.74 0.82
CA ARG A 60 -16.20 3.43 2.18
C ARG A 60 -15.75 4.55 3.13
N VAL A 61 -16.71 5.19 3.79
CA VAL A 61 -16.43 6.23 4.78
C VAL A 61 -16.96 5.80 6.16
N PRO A 62 -16.19 6.02 7.25
CA PRO A 62 -16.59 5.64 8.61
C PRO A 62 -17.58 6.67 9.20
N LEU A 63 -18.63 6.98 8.45
CA LEU A 63 -19.67 7.93 8.81
C LEU A 63 -21.05 7.28 8.66
N THR A 64 -22.03 7.78 9.41
CA THR A 64 -23.40 7.30 9.38
C THR A 64 -24.40 8.43 9.11
N GLY A 65 -25.64 8.09 8.76
CA GLY A 65 -26.73 9.04 8.59
C GLY A 65 -26.47 10.08 7.49
N TRP A 66 -26.89 11.31 7.73
CA TRP A 66 -26.78 12.41 6.76
C TRP A 66 -25.34 12.80 6.46
N LYS A 67 -24.42 12.69 7.46
CA LYS A 67 -22.99 12.97 7.28
C LYS A 67 -22.37 12.05 6.23
N LYS A 68 -22.73 10.76 6.23
CA LYS A 68 -22.32 9.80 5.20
C LYS A 68 -22.80 10.22 3.82
N LYS A 69 -24.07 10.63 3.70
CA LYS A 69 -24.65 11.08 2.42
C LYS A 69 -23.89 12.28 1.87
N VAL A 70 -23.66 13.32 2.69
CA VAL A 70 -22.90 14.51 2.29
C VAL A 70 -21.47 14.16 1.84
N ALA A 71 -20.76 13.33 2.61
CA ALA A 71 -19.41 12.93 2.27
C ALA A 71 -19.36 12.15 0.94
N LEU A 72 -20.26 11.19 0.74
CA LEU A 72 -20.33 10.43 -0.52
C LEU A 72 -20.72 11.29 -1.72
N THR A 73 -21.65 12.24 -1.53
CA THR A 73 -21.98 13.21 -2.58
C THR A 73 -20.77 14.07 -2.95
N GLY A 74 -19.99 14.52 -1.97
CA GLY A 74 -18.75 15.24 -2.22
C GLY A 74 -17.73 14.40 -3.00
N CYS A 75 -17.51 13.14 -2.59
CA CYS A 75 -16.63 12.22 -3.31
C CYS A 75 -17.10 11.99 -4.76
N PHE A 76 -18.38 11.78 -4.96
CA PHE A 76 -19.00 11.61 -6.28
C PHE A 76 -18.76 12.85 -7.17
N VAL A 77 -19.01 14.04 -6.65
CA VAL A 77 -18.80 15.31 -7.38
C VAL A 77 -17.33 15.45 -7.76
N ILE A 78 -16.41 15.23 -6.81
CA ILE A 78 -14.96 15.30 -7.09
C ILE A 78 -14.59 14.30 -8.19
N HIS A 79 -15.01 13.04 -8.08
CA HIS A 79 -14.75 12.01 -9.10
C HIS A 79 -15.17 12.47 -10.50
N HIS A 80 -16.42 12.90 -10.65
CA HIS A 80 -16.95 13.33 -11.95
C HIS A 80 -16.28 14.61 -12.47
N THR A 81 -15.90 15.52 -11.57
CA THR A 81 -15.11 16.71 -11.92
C THR A 81 -13.74 16.33 -12.48
N LEU A 82 -13.01 15.41 -11.80
CA LEU A 82 -11.73 14.91 -12.30
C LEU A 82 -11.87 14.24 -13.68
N LYS A 83 -12.93 13.46 -13.87
CA LYS A 83 -13.21 12.83 -15.19
C LYS A 83 -13.57 13.86 -16.27
N LEU A 84 -14.39 14.84 -15.94
CA LEU A 84 -14.79 15.92 -16.87
C LEU A 84 -13.55 16.70 -17.39
N PHE A 85 -12.63 17.04 -16.49
CA PHE A 85 -11.39 17.72 -16.84
C PHE A 85 -10.29 16.77 -17.35
N ARG A 86 -10.60 15.49 -17.57
CA ARG A 86 -9.67 14.45 -18.06
C ARG A 86 -8.36 14.39 -17.27
N VAL A 87 -8.44 14.60 -15.97
CA VAL A 87 -7.28 14.49 -15.07
C VAL A 87 -6.75 13.05 -15.14
N SER A 88 -5.49 12.88 -15.46
CA SER A 88 -4.86 11.55 -15.55
C SER A 88 -4.25 11.13 -14.21
N SER A 89 -4.25 9.83 -13.93
CA SER A 89 -3.55 9.27 -12.77
C SER A 89 -2.05 9.60 -12.81
N ALA A 90 -1.44 9.61 -13.99
CA ALA A 90 -0.03 9.98 -14.18
C ALA A 90 0.28 11.42 -13.74
N LEU A 91 -0.63 12.37 -13.99
CA LEU A 91 -0.49 13.75 -13.51
C LEU A 91 -0.53 13.81 -11.98
N ILE A 92 -1.50 13.13 -11.38
CA ILE A 92 -1.66 13.11 -9.92
C ILE A 92 -0.45 12.42 -9.28
N GLN A 93 -0.01 11.30 -9.83
CA GLN A 93 1.17 10.57 -9.35
C GLN A 93 2.43 11.44 -9.39
N ARG A 94 2.67 12.14 -10.50
CA ARG A 94 3.80 13.06 -10.61
C ARG A 94 3.76 14.14 -9.51
N LYS A 95 2.57 14.70 -9.23
CA LYS A 95 2.42 15.71 -8.18
C LYS A 95 2.63 15.12 -6.78
N TRP A 96 2.24 13.88 -6.56
CA TRP A 96 2.53 13.15 -5.35
C TRP A 96 4.04 12.94 -5.18
N ASP A 97 4.72 12.46 -6.23
CA ASP A 97 6.17 12.22 -6.23
C ASP A 97 6.96 13.53 -6.01
N GLU A 98 6.57 14.64 -6.67
CA GLU A 98 7.15 15.96 -6.45
C GLU A 98 7.02 16.38 -4.98
N ALA A 99 5.88 16.12 -4.35
CA ALA A 99 5.66 16.44 -2.94
C ALA A 99 6.51 15.55 -2.01
N ALA A 100 6.53 14.23 -2.23
CA ALA A 100 7.29 13.27 -1.43
C ALA A 100 8.79 13.57 -1.45
N ARG A 101 9.33 13.93 -2.63
CA ARG A 101 10.75 14.23 -2.85
C ARG A 101 11.18 15.66 -2.51
N THR A 102 10.34 16.45 -1.87
CA THR A 102 10.67 17.85 -1.52
C THR A 102 11.92 17.97 -0.62
N ALA A 103 12.31 16.92 0.08
CA ALA A 103 13.50 16.87 0.93
C ALA A 103 14.69 16.13 0.31
N GLU A 104 14.66 15.79 -1.01
CA GLU A 104 15.71 15.00 -1.67
C GLU A 104 17.10 15.63 -1.55
N ASP A 105 17.18 16.95 -1.65
CA ASP A 105 18.44 17.72 -1.58
C ASP A 105 18.91 17.98 -0.14
N GLU A 106 18.13 17.59 0.89
CA GLU A 106 18.55 17.78 2.26
C GLU A 106 19.63 16.78 2.69
N ASN A 107 20.54 17.24 3.53
CA ASN A 107 21.56 16.38 4.13
C ASN A 107 20.96 15.58 5.30
N THR A 108 20.05 14.66 4.98
CA THR A 108 19.45 13.73 5.93
C THR A 108 19.64 12.29 5.46
N THR A 109 19.87 11.39 6.41
CA THR A 109 19.97 9.94 6.18
C THR A 109 18.70 9.21 6.57
N HIS A 110 17.68 9.94 7.01
CA HIS A 110 16.42 9.40 7.50
C HIS A 110 15.38 9.35 6.39
N TYR A 111 14.73 8.20 6.24
CA TYR A 111 13.78 7.90 5.16
C TYR A 111 12.47 7.36 5.74
N ALA A 112 11.36 7.66 5.07
CA ALA A 112 10.06 7.09 5.39
C ALA A 112 9.20 6.89 4.16
N SER A 113 8.15 6.09 4.29
CA SER A 113 7.13 5.93 3.26
C SER A 113 5.97 6.91 3.48
N PHE A 114 5.84 7.89 2.60
CA PHE A 114 4.71 8.84 2.62
C PHE A 114 3.40 8.26 2.07
N VAL A 115 3.39 6.99 1.69
CA VAL A 115 2.15 6.25 1.38
C VAL A 115 1.38 5.96 2.67
N GLU A 116 2.10 5.80 3.78
CA GLU A 116 1.51 5.56 5.09
C GLU A 116 0.98 6.85 5.73
N PRO A 117 -0.13 6.77 6.50
CA PRO A 117 -0.69 7.92 7.23
C PRO A 117 0.30 8.55 8.21
N ASP A 118 1.07 7.71 8.89
CA ASP A 118 2.08 8.09 9.87
C ASP A 118 3.46 7.56 9.42
N PRO A 119 4.11 8.26 8.49
CA PRO A 119 5.37 7.81 7.90
C PRO A 119 6.48 7.63 8.92
N GLU A 120 6.43 8.34 10.05
CA GLU A 120 7.41 8.22 11.13
C GLU A 120 7.45 6.81 11.74
N ASN A 121 6.32 6.09 11.77
CA ASN A 121 6.27 4.70 12.26
C ASN A 121 7.03 3.73 11.34
N TRP A 122 7.19 4.10 10.08
CA TRP A 122 7.86 3.30 9.05
C TRP A 122 9.15 3.97 8.57
N SER A 123 9.75 4.81 9.42
CA SER A 123 10.98 5.51 9.09
C SER A 123 12.21 4.70 9.45
N MET A 124 13.29 4.86 8.69
CA MET A 124 14.59 4.20 8.91
C MET A 124 15.72 5.13 8.54
N ASP A 125 16.84 5.01 9.26
CA ASP A 125 18.10 5.56 8.80
C ASP A 125 18.72 4.68 7.74
N LYS A 126 19.44 5.27 6.79
CA LYS A 126 20.15 4.53 5.73
C LYS A 126 21.07 3.44 6.30
N GLU A 127 21.70 3.71 7.43
CA GLU A 127 22.61 2.78 8.12
C GLU A 127 21.87 1.58 8.73
N ASP A 128 20.58 1.75 9.09
CA ASP A 128 19.72 0.66 9.57
C ASP A 128 19.25 -0.24 8.40
N VAL A 129 19.24 0.30 7.18
CA VAL A 129 18.86 -0.46 5.98
C VAL A 129 20.01 -1.23 5.41
N PHE A 130 21.19 -0.61 5.27
CA PHE A 130 22.34 -1.17 4.56
C PHE A 130 23.51 -1.52 5.46
N PRO A 131 24.26 -2.59 5.14
CA PRO A 131 23.98 -3.55 4.07
C PRO A 131 22.77 -4.42 4.37
N MET A 132 21.92 -4.68 3.37
CA MET A 132 20.79 -5.59 3.56
C MET A 132 21.25 -6.99 3.93
N VAL A 133 20.46 -7.67 4.74
CA VAL A 133 20.75 -9.03 5.22
C VAL A 133 19.83 -10.04 4.54
N ARG A 134 20.37 -11.22 4.26
CA ARG A 134 19.61 -12.33 3.72
C ARG A 134 19.12 -13.21 4.85
N VAL A 135 17.80 -13.38 4.94
CA VAL A 135 17.18 -14.21 5.96
C VAL A 135 16.33 -15.32 5.32
N PRO A 136 16.20 -16.49 5.95
CA PRO A 136 15.25 -17.49 5.51
C PRO A 136 13.81 -17.00 5.72
N PHE A 137 12.96 -17.32 4.76
CA PHE A 137 11.52 -17.07 4.82
C PHE A 137 10.81 -18.26 4.18
N GLU A 138 10.19 -19.11 5.00
CA GLU A 138 9.63 -20.39 4.57
C GLU A 138 10.66 -21.24 3.80
N ASP A 139 10.40 -21.53 2.53
CA ASP A 139 11.26 -22.32 1.63
C ASP A 139 12.18 -21.46 0.75
N ILE A 140 12.19 -20.16 0.93
CA ILE A 140 13.05 -19.23 0.20
C ILE A 140 13.94 -18.43 1.12
N SER A 141 14.81 -17.61 0.56
CA SER A 141 15.51 -16.57 1.31
C SER A 141 15.23 -15.20 0.70
N THR A 142 15.00 -14.22 1.55
CA THR A 142 14.70 -12.86 1.14
C THR A 142 15.71 -11.86 1.69
N MET A 143 15.75 -10.68 1.11
CA MET A 143 16.60 -9.58 1.58
C MET A 143 15.75 -8.67 2.47
N LEU A 144 16.25 -8.42 3.68
CA LEU A 144 15.65 -7.48 4.63
C LEU A 144 16.63 -6.35 4.95
N PRO A 145 16.14 -5.19 5.43
CA PRO A 145 16.99 -4.18 6.05
C PRO A 145 17.83 -4.79 7.17
N LYS A 146 19.04 -4.29 7.38
CA LYS A 146 19.94 -4.78 8.44
C LYS A 146 19.25 -4.82 9.81
N GLU A 147 18.57 -3.73 10.17
CA GLU A 147 17.86 -3.58 11.44
C GLU A 147 16.33 -3.77 11.27
N TYR A 148 15.93 -4.82 10.53
CA TYR A 148 14.51 -5.09 10.24
C TYR A 148 13.68 -5.28 11.52
N ASP A 149 14.25 -5.85 12.56
CA ASP A 149 13.58 -6.03 13.85
C ASP A 149 13.18 -4.68 14.48
N LYS A 150 14.08 -3.69 14.42
CA LYS A 150 13.83 -2.32 14.88
C LYS A 150 12.66 -1.67 14.11
N LEU A 151 12.60 -1.88 12.78
CA LEU A 151 11.52 -1.37 11.95
C LEU A 151 10.19 -2.04 12.28
N LEU A 152 10.18 -3.37 12.33
CA LEU A 152 8.97 -4.15 12.60
C LEU A 152 8.42 -3.88 14.00
N THR A 153 9.30 -3.80 15.01
CA THR A 153 8.92 -3.45 16.38
C THR A 153 8.31 -2.06 16.48
N ARG A 154 8.85 -1.08 15.74
CA ARG A 154 8.27 0.27 15.72
C ARG A 154 6.90 0.29 15.07
N GLY A 155 6.72 -0.43 13.95
CA GLY A 155 5.47 -0.43 13.20
C GLY A 155 4.35 -1.28 13.83
N TYR A 156 4.71 -2.42 14.42
CA TYR A 156 3.75 -3.43 14.87
C TYR A 156 3.80 -3.74 16.37
N GLY A 157 4.78 -3.21 17.11
CA GLY A 157 5.04 -3.61 18.50
C GLY A 157 5.67 -4.99 18.56
N ASP A 158 5.13 -5.88 19.39
CA ASP A 158 5.55 -7.29 19.43
C ASP A 158 4.98 -8.04 18.19
N TYR A 159 5.66 -7.89 17.07
CA TYR A 159 5.22 -8.46 15.79
C TYR A 159 5.33 -9.98 15.72
N MET A 160 6.06 -10.62 16.66
CA MET A 160 6.12 -12.08 16.77
C MET A 160 4.89 -12.65 17.47
N GLN A 161 4.11 -11.82 18.16
CA GLN A 161 2.88 -12.22 18.80
C GLN A 161 1.69 -12.04 17.85
N LEU A 162 1.00 -13.12 17.55
CA LEU A 162 -0.23 -13.04 16.75
C LEU A 162 -1.30 -12.23 17.52
N PRO A 163 -2.02 -11.32 16.83
CA PRO A 163 -3.13 -10.62 17.45
C PRO A 163 -4.17 -11.60 18.01
N PRO A 164 -4.93 -11.21 19.07
CA PRO A 164 -6.07 -12.00 19.54
C PRO A 164 -7.02 -12.35 18.39
N GLU A 165 -7.65 -13.53 18.41
CA GLU A 165 -8.50 -13.99 17.29
C GLU A 165 -9.57 -13.00 16.86
N LYS A 166 -10.20 -12.32 17.82
CA LYS A 166 -11.22 -11.27 17.57
C LYS A 166 -10.69 -10.08 16.77
N ASP A 167 -9.38 -9.83 16.81
CA ASP A 167 -8.71 -8.70 16.17
C ASP A 167 -8.04 -9.10 14.84
N ARG A 168 -8.01 -10.40 14.51
CA ARG A 168 -7.49 -10.91 13.24
C ARG A 168 -8.48 -10.62 12.13
N LYS A 169 -8.13 -9.64 11.30
CA LYS A 169 -8.94 -9.22 10.16
C LYS A 169 -8.19 -9.52 8.87
N ASN A 170 -8.87 -10.11 7.92
CA ASN A 170 -8.40 -10.18 6.55
C ASN A 170 -8.91 -8.96 5.77
N HIS A 171 -8.53 -8.84 4.50
CA HIS A 171 -9.00 -7.76 3.63
C HIS A 171 -10.45 -7.97 3.16
N HIS A 172 -11.17 -8.99 3.67
CA HIS A 172 -12.57 -9.30 3.35
C HIS A 172 -12.86 -9.19 1.84
N PRO A 173 -12.19 -10.00 1.00
CA PRO A 173 -12.48 -9.99 -0.42
C PRO A 173 -13.92 -10.46 -0.65
N GLY A 174 -14.70 -9.68 -1.40
CA GLY A 174 -16.05 -10.07 -1.78
C GLY A 174 -16.09 -11.21 -2.79
N ALA A 175 -15.02 -11.33 -3.55
CA ALA A 175 -14.76 -12.45 -4.44
C ALA A 175 -13.26 -12.77 -4.42
N LEU A 176 -12.93 -14.06 -4.44
CA LEU A 176 -11.55 -14.51 -4.53
C LEU A 176 -11.45 -15.60 -5.59
N ASP A 177 -10.80 -15.29 -6.69
CA ASP A 177 -10.54 -16.24 -7.78
C ASP A 177 -9.04 -16.28 -8.07
N PHE A 178 -8.47 -17.44 -7.93
CA PHE A 178 -7.05 -17.69 -8.24
C PHE A 178 -6.81 -17.93 -9.75
N GLY A 179 -7.85 -17.97 -10.57
CA GLY A 179 -7.76 -18.17 -12.01
C GLY A 179 -6.96 -19.44 -12.35
N LYS A 180 -6.00 -19.30 -13.26
CA LYS A 180 -5.12 -20.43 -13.65
C LYS A 180 -4.23 -20.96 -12.51
N TRP A 181 -4.10 -20.26 -11.40
CA TRP A 181 -3.25 -20.62 -10.26
C TRP A 181 -3.98 -21.46 -9.20
N LYS A 182 -5.28 -21.77 -9.41
CA LYS A 182 -6.12 -22.52 -8.46
C LYS A 182 -5.59 -23.92 -8.14
N ASP A 183 -4.88 -24.53 -9.09
CA ASP A 183 -4.37 -25.89 -8.99
C ASP A 183 -2.89 -25.96 -8.55
N VAL A 184 -2.33 -24.82 -8.11
CA VAL A 184 -0.97 -24.78 -7.54
C VAL A 184 -0.98 -25.39 -6.15
N ASP A 185 -0.23 -26.46 -5.96
CA ASP A 185 -0.10 -27.14 -4.67
C ASP A 185 0.94 -26.41 -3.79
N VAL A 186 0.46 -25.46 -2.98
CA VAL A 186 1.31 -24.67 -2.09
C VAL A 186 1.88 -25.44 -0.89
N THR A 187 1.44 -26.69 -0.67
CA THR A 187 1.96 -27.52 0.44
C THR A 187 3.37 -28.01 0.18
N LYS A 188 3.82 -27.99 -1.07
CA LYS A 188 5.17 -28.39 -1.49
C LYS A 188 6.22 -27.29 -1.37
N GLY A 189 5.85 -26.16 -0.84
CA GLY A 189 6.66 -24.93 -0.88
C GLY A 189 6.46 -24.15 -2.18
N SER A 190 6.70 -22.85 -2.13
CA SER A 190 6.34 -21.94 -3.22
C SER A 190 7.15 -22.22 -4.49
N ARG A 191 8.45 -22.48 -4.36
CA ARG A 191 9.31 -22.73 -5.51
C ARG A 191 8.92 -23.99 -6.26
N GLN A 192 8.77 -25.11 -5.55
CA GLN A 192 8.41 -26.39 -6.16
C GLN A 192 7.01 -26.36 -6.76
N ALA A 193 6.06 -25.70 -6.07
CA ALA A 193 4.70 -25.54 -6.56
C ALA A 193 4.65 -24.79 -7.91
N PHE A 194 5.46 -23.75 -8.11
CA PHE A 194 5.53 -23.02 -9.37
C PHE A 194 6.27 -23.78 -10.47
N GLU A 195 7.33 -24.51 -10.13
CA GLU A 195 8.06 -25.37 -11.08
C GLU A 195 7.14 -26.49 -11.61
N ASP A 196 6.41 -27.18 -10.72
CA ASP A 196 5.45 -28.22 -11.10
C ASP A 196 4.30 -27.67 -11.96
N PHE A 197 3.84 -26.45 -11.68
CA PHE A 197 2.80 -25.78 -12.46
C PHE A 197 3.29 -25.42 -13.86
N GLY A 198 4.52 -24.90 -13.98
CA GLY A 198 5.12 -24.52 -15.26
C GLY A 198 5.38 -25.72 -16.19
N GLN A 199 5.52 -26.94 -15.65
CA GLN A 199 5.66 -28.18 -16.45
C GLN A 199 4.33 -28.72 -16.99
N LYS A 200 3.19 -28.29 -16.40
CA LYS A 200 1.83 -28.74 -16.79
C LYS A 200 1.13 -27.76 -17.74
N SER A 201 1.68 -26.58 -17.95
CA SER A 201 1.11 -25.53 -18.80
C SER A 201 1.89 -25.36 -20.11
#